data_c186e9ebac844d12a00caf7d6ef44f27
#
_entry.id   c186e9ebac844d12a00caf7d6ef44f27
#
_cell.length_a   1.000
_cell.length_b   1.000
_cell.length_c   1.000
_cell.angle_alpha   90.00
_cell.angle_beta   90.00
_cell.angle_gamma   90.00
#
_symmetry.space_group_name_H-M   'P 1'
#
loop_
_entity.id
_entity.type
_entity.pdbx_description
1 polymer ?
#
loop_
_entity_poly.entity_id
_entity_poly.type
_entity_poly.pdbx_seq_one_letter_code
_entity_poly.pdbx_strand_id
1 'polypeptide(L)'
;MKNKILAVSLLLAAGLCFGGPSKAGPANEKVTLELLNPMGVIEPEPYLALRPRLSDYSGKKIALVHNIKPGVPQLFDILEELLKQKYPGVTIQRGFNPGIQAQAQEEHFQEIAKGCDAFVYAMGD
;
A
#
# COMPACT_ATOMS: atom_id res chain seq x y z
N MET A 1 -44.34 6.40 -63.33
CA MET A 1 -43.74 6.62 -61.99
C MET A 1 -44.04 5.51 -60.98
N LYS A 2 -45.10 4.70 -61.14
CA LYS A 2 -45.49 3.63 -60.20
C LYS A 2 -44.51 2.42 -60.19
N ASN A 3 -43.84 2.07 -61.29
CA ASN A 3 -42.98 0.90 -61.41
C ASN A 3 -41.58 1.07 -60.77
N LYS A 4 -41.15 2.33 -60.54
CA LYS A 4 -39.83 2.57 -59.93
C LYS A 4 -39.88 2.44 -58.41
N ILE A 5 -41.04 2.70 -57.81
CA ILE A 5 -41.25 2.58 -56.36
C ILE A 5 -41.31 1.13 -55.92
N LEU A 6 -41.89 0.26 -56.79
CA LEU A 6 -41.97 -1.19 -56.55
C LEU A 6 -40.59 -1.89 -56.55
N ALA A 7 -39.71 -1.44 -57.43
CA ALA A 7 -38.36 -1.99 -57.54
C ALA A 7 -37.45 -1.63 -56.33
N VAL A 8 -37.61 -0.44 -55.78
CA VAL A 8 -36.87 0.03 -54.62
C VAL A 8 -37.31 -0.69 -53.36
N SER A 9 -38.63 -0.95 -53.22
CA SER A 9 -39.17 -1.69 -52.08
C SER A 9 -38.75 -3.15 -52.07
N LEU A 10 -38.57 -3.80 -53.22
CA LEU A 10 -38.13 -5.18 -53.32
C LEU A 10 -36.63 -5.34 -53.01
N LEU A 11 -35.83 -4.34 -53.31
CA LEU A 11 -34.40 -4.34 -53.00
C LEU A 11 -34.14 -4.15 -51.49
N LEU A 12 -34.98 -3.38 -50.79
CA LEU A 12 -34.87 -3.19 -49.36
C LEU A 12 -35.26 -4.43 -48.54
N ALA A 13 -36.19 -5.25 -49.06
CA ALA A 13 -36.62 -6.49 -48.41
C ALA A 13 -35.59 -7.63 -48.56
N ALA A 14 -34.77 -7.62 -49.61
CA ALA A 14 -33.74 -8.64 -49.86
C ALA A 14 -32.48 -8.44 -49.00
N GLY A 15 -32.26 -7.23 -48.44
CA GLY A 15 -31.08 -6.89 -47.64
C GLY A 15 -31.14 -7.38 -46.18
N LEU A 16 -32.30 -7.78 -45.66
CA LEU A 16 -32.51 -8.15 -44.28
C LEU A 16 -32.37 -9.65 -43.97
N CYS A 17 -32.14 -10.50 -45.00
CA CYS A 17 -32.04 -11.95 -44.79
C CYS A 17 -30.61 -12.52 -44.81
N PHE A 18 -29.57 -11.68 -44.84
CA PHE A 18 -28.18 -12.14 -44.69
C PHE A 18 -27.68 -12.02 -43.24
N GLY A 19 -28.50 -12.37 -42.28
CA GLY A 19 -28.04 -12.80 -40.97
C GLY A 19 -27.48 -14.22 -41.17
N GLY A 20 -26.17 -14.33 -41.47
CA GLY A 20 -25.51 -15.64 -41.46
C GLY A 20 -25.74 -16.36 -40.14
N PRO A 21 -25.83 -17.70 -40.10
CA PRO A 21 -25.96 -18.45 -38.88
C PRO A 21 -24.79 -18.07 -37.96
N SER A 22 -25.12 -17.40 -36.87
CA SER A 22 -24.22 -17.22 -35.76
C SER A 22 -23.75 -18.63 -35.37
N LYS A 23 -22.55 -19.03 -35.71
CA LYS A 23 -21.97 -20.25 -35.17
C LYS A 23 -21.87 -20.09 -33.68
N ALA A 24 -22.91 -20.50 -32.97
CA ALA A 24 -22.77 -20.80 -31.56
C ALA A 24 -21.66 -21.85 -31.48
N GLY A 25 -20.54 -21.52 -30.87
CA GLY A 25 -19.50 -22.49 -30.59
C GLY A 25 -20.07 -23.67 -29.81
N PRO A 26 -19.41 -24.80 -29.80
CA PRO A 26 -19.93 -26.00 -29.12
C PRO A 26 -20.22 -25.66 -27.65
N ALA A 27 -21.47 -25.84 -27.23
CA ALA A 27 -22.01 -25.50 -25.92
C ALA A 27 -21.38 -26.29 -24.74
N ASN A 28 -20.32 -27.07 -25.01
CA ASN A 28 -19.66 -27.95 -24.04
C ASN A 28 -18.14 -27.81 -23.99
N GLU A 29 -17.58 -26.70 -24.42
CA GLU A 29 -16.15 -26.47 -24.19
C GLU A 29 -15.94 -26.17 -22.72
N LYS A 30 -15.32 -27.14 -22.01
CA LYS A 30 -14.98 -26.99 -20.58
C LYS A 30 -13.89 -25.94 -20.47
N VAL A 31 -14.28 -24.73 -20.10
CA VAL A 31 -13.33 -23.66 -19.81
C VAL A 31 -12.71 -23.95 -18.47
N THR A 32 -11.40 -24.18 -18.44
CA THR A 32 -10.64 -24.27 -17.20
C THR A 32 -10.08 -22.89 -16.87
N LEU A 33 -10.52 -22.34 -15.75
CA LEU A 33 -9.99 -21.08 -15.22
C LEU A 33 -8.89 -21.41 -14.22
N GLU A 34 -7.69 -20.91 -14.48
CA GLU A 34 -6.60 -20.99 -13.51
C GLU A 34 -6.58 -19.69 -12.68
N LEU A 35 -6.79 -19.83 -11.37
CA LEU A 35 -6.68 -18.71 -10.45
C LEU A 35 -5.22 -18.61 -10.01
N LEU A 36 -4.56 -17.58 -10.46
CA LEU A 36 -3.21 -17.26 -10.03
C LEU A 36 -3.27 -16.45 -8.73
N ASN A 37 -2.36 -16.75 -7.80
CA ASN A 37 -2.20 -15.91 -6.61
C ASN A 37 -1.62 -14.54 -7.03
N PRO A 38 -2.37 -13.43 -6.90
CA PRO A 38 -1.90 -12.12 -7.32
C PRO A 38 -0.69 -11.62 -6.51
N MET A 39 -0.46 -12.17 -5.33
CA MET A 39 0.71 -11.84 -4.50
C MET A 39 1.99 -12.56 -4.94
N GLY A 40 1.90 -13.56 -5.82
CA GLY A 40 3.05 -14.39 -6.21
C GLY A 40 3.60 -15.22 -5.05
N VAL A 41 4.84 -15.66 -5.21
CA VAL A 41 5.61 -16.30 -4.14
C VAL A 41 6.55 -15.24 -3.58
N ILE A 42 6.26 -14.77 -2.38
CA ILE A 42 7.12 -13.83 -1.65
C ILE A 42 8.05 -14.69 -0.81
N GLU A 43 9.35 -14.68 -1.13
CA GLU A 43 10.34 -15.29 -0.26
C GLU A 43 10.35 -14.53 1.08
N PRO A 44 10.21 -15.23 2.22
CA PRO A 44 10.25 -14.55 3.51
C PRO A 44 11.63 -13.91 3.70
N GLU A 45 11.63 -12.62 3.99
CA GLU A 45 12.83 -11.93 4.42
C GLU A 45 13.45 -12.66 5.63
N PRO A 46 14.80 -12.73 5.73
CA PRO A 46 15.43 -13.36 6.86
C PRO A 46 14.95 -12.71 8.17
N TYR A 47 14.41 -13.54 9.05
CA TYR A 47 13.90 -13.08 10.34
C TYR A 47 15.04 -12.50 11.18
N LEU A 48 15.06 -11.20 11.36
CA LEU A 48 15.95 -10.52 12.29
C LEU A 48 15.31 -10.52 13.68
N ALA A 49 15.92 -11.22 14.61
CA ALA A 49 15.47 -11.22 16.00
C ALA A 49 15.51 -9.80 16.58
N LEU A 50 14.51 -9.48 17.40
CA LEU A 50 14.49 -8.20 18.12
C LEU A 50 15.73 -8.12 19.03
N ARG A 51 16.35 -6.95 19.08
CA ARG A 51 17.43 -6.69 20.04
C ARG A 51 16.89 -6.77 21.46
N PRO A 52 17.73 -7.17 22.44
CA PRO A 52 17.36 -7.13 23.86
C PRO A 52 16.87 -5.72 24.24
N ARG A 53 15.87 -5.66 25.10
CA ARG A 53 15.36 -4.38 25.60
C ARG A 53 16.43 -3.70 26.46
N LEU A 54 16.47 -2.38 26.41
CA LEU A 54 17.31 -1.62 27.32
C LEU A 54 16.79 -1.78 28.75
N SER A 55 17.71 -2.03 29.70
CA SER A 55 17.38 -2.12 31.12
C SER A 55 17.16 -0.75 31.76
N ASP A 56 17.76 0.30 31.21
CA ASP A 56 17.66 1.68 31.67
C ASP A 56 17.78 2.64 30.46
N TYR A 57 17.14 3.78 30.55
CA TYR A 57 17.16 4.83 29.53
C TYR A 57 17.98 6.07 29.94
N SER A 58 18.55 6.09 31.15
CA SER A 58 19.39 7.20 31.62
C SER A 58 20.61 7.38 30.72
N GLY A 59 20.85 8.61 30.30
CA GLY A 59 21.94 8.95 29.37
C GLY A 59 21.79 8.40 27.95
N LYS A 60 20.68 7.78 27.62
CA LYS A 60 20.41 7.19 26.29
C LYS A 60 19.80 8.21 25.34
N LYS A 61 20.01 7.96 24.06
CA LYS A 61 19.40 8.76 22.99
C LYS A 61 18.20 8.00 22.41
N ILE A 62 17.01 8.59 22.51
CA ILE A 62 15.75 8.02 22.04
C ILE A 62 15.21 8.84 20.88
N ALA A 63 14.87 8.19 19.77
CA ALA A 63 14.15 8.82 18.69
C ALA A 63 12.64 8.72 18.89
N LEU A 64 11.93 9.84 18.73
CA LEU A 64 10.47 9.89 18.66
C LEU A 64 10.08 10.21 17.22
N VAL A 65 9.58 9.22 16.51
CA VAL A 65 9.27 9.31 15.08
C VAL A 65 7.76 9.18 14.87
N HIS A 66 7.20 10.03 14.05
CA HIS A 66 5.77 9.99 13.76
C HIS A 66 5.46 10.14 12.26
N ASN A 67 4.28 9.68 11.87
CA ASN A 67 3.73 9.99 10.58
C ASN A 67 3.01 11.34 10.57
N ILE A 68 2.46 11.75 9.41
CA ILE A 68 1.84 13.06 9.17
C ILE A 68 0.55 13.32 9.99
N LYS A 69 0.07 12.34 10.76
CA LYS A 69 -1.25 12.44 11.41
C LYS A 69 -1.26 13.46 12.56
N PRO A 70 -2.35 14.23 12.68
CA PRO A 70 -2.50 15.22 13.76
C PRO A 70 -2.60 14.53 15.14
N GLY A 71 -2.21 15.25 16.19
CA GLY A 71 -2.27 14.77 17.58
C GLY A 71 -1.01 14.05 18.05
N VAL A 72 -0.24 13.42 17.18
CA VAL A 72 1.00 12.72 17.56
C VAL A 72 2.09 13.68 18.04
N PRO A 73 2.30 14.88 17.47
CA PRO A 73 3.26 15.83 18.01
C PRO A 73 2.97 16.21 19.46
N GLN A 74 1.71 16.45 19.82
CA GLN A 74 1.29 16.79 21.18
C GLN A 74 1.52 15.63 22.16
N LEU A 75 1.24 14.39 21.72
CA LEU A 75 1.57 13.20 22.50
C LEU A 75 3.08 13.12 22.78
N PHE A 76 3.88 13.40 21.78
CA PHE A 76 5.33 13.34 21.89
C PHE A 76 5.90 14.47 22.78
N ASP A 77 5.26 15.64 22.83
CA ASP A 77 5.65 16.71 23.76
C ASP A 77 5.53 16.22 25.19
N ILE A 78 4.40 15.61 25.54
CA ILE A 78 4.17 15.03 26.87
C ILE A 78 5.13 13.87 27.16
N LEU A 79 5.32 12.98 26.18
CA LEU A 79 6.21 11.82 26.32
C LEU A 79 7.65 12.25 26.54
N GLU A 80 8.13 13.25 25.85
CA GLU A 80 9.47 13.81 26.02
C GLU A 80 9.70 14.37 27.41
N GLU A 81 8.73 15.14 27.92
CA GLU A 81 8.78 15.66 29.29
C GLU A 81 8.85 14.54 30.32
N LEU A 82 7.99 13.52 30.21
CA LEU A 82 7.97 12.38 31.09
C LEU A 82 9.26 11.57 31.05
N LEU A 83 9.83 11.38 29.86
CA LEU A 83 11.10 10.66 29.71
C LEU A 83 12.25 11.44 30.38
N LYS A 84 12.33 12.75 30.17
CA LYS A 84 13.35 13.60 30.80
C LYS A 84 13.22 13.68 32.34
N GLN A 85 11.99 13.67 32.84
CA GLN A 85 11.75 13.62 34.29
C GLN A 85 12.16 12.28 34.92
N LYS A 86 11.86 11.18 34.21
CA LYS A 86 12.07 9.85 34.74
C LYS A 86 13.51 9.34 34.57
N TYR A 87 14.18 9.72 33.47
CA TYR A 87 15.50 9.21 33.12
C TYR A 87 16.51 10.34 32.94
N PRO A 88 17.35 10.61 33.95
CA PRO A 88 18.32 11.67 33.92
C PRO A 88 19.28 11.53 32.74
N GLY A 89 19.53 12.63 32.04
CA GLY A 89 20.46 12.66 30.91
C GLY A 89 19.96 12.03 29.60
N VAL A 90 18.69 11.58 29.55
CA VAL A 90 18.10 11.11 28.30
C VAL A 90 18.07 12.23 27.26
N THR A 91 18.45 11.91 26.04
CA THR A 91 18.41 12.84 24.88
C THR A 91 17.31 12.39 23.93
N ILE A 92 16.46 13.33 23.52
CA ILE A 92 15.36 13.04 22.60
C ILE A 92 15.67 13.62 21.23
N GLN A 93 15.57 12.78 20.19
CA GLN A 93 15.63 13.18 18.80
C GLN A 93 14.24 13.07 18.18
N ARG A 94 13.68 14.18 17.72
CA ARG A 94 12.42 14.18 16.99
C ARG A 94 12.66 13.81 15.53
N GLY A 95 11.81 12.94 14.99
CA GLY A 95 11.84 12.52 13.61
C GLY A 95 10.44 12.52 13.00
N PHE A 96 10.39 12.81 11.72
CA PHE A 96 9.16 12.77 10.94
C PHE A 96 9.35 11.78 9.78
N ASN A 97 8.45 10.82 9.68
CA ASN A 97 8.42 9.90 8.55
C ASN A 97 7.33 10.33 7.56
N PRO A 98 7.68 10.81 6.38
CA PRO A 98 6.73 11.27 5.37
C PRO A 98 5.83 10.15 4.80
N GLY A 99 6.12 8.89 5.04
CA GLY A 99 5.19 7.77 4.85
C GLY A 99 4.91 7.34 3.41
N ILE A 100 5.52 7.95 2.39
CA ILE A 100 5.03 7.78 1.01
C ILE A 100 5.97 6.95 0.12
N GLN A 101 7.25 6.85 0.44
CA GLN A 101 8.21 6.10 -0.38
C GLN A 101 9.01 5.12 0.48
N ALA A 102 8.91 3.84 0.16
CA ALA A 102 9.55 2.77 0.94
C ALA A 102 11.07 2.96 1.08
N GLN A 103 11.76 3.39 0.03
CA GLN A 103 13.20 3.62 0.05
C GLN A 103 13.60 4.80 0.96
N ALA A 104 12.88 5.91 0.89
CA ALA A 104 13.15 7.07 1.77
C ALA A 104 12.86 6.75 3.24
N GLN A 105 11.90 5.86 3.51
CA GLN A 105 11.63 5.36 4.84
C GLN A 105 12.79 4.52 5.37
N GLU A 106 13.31 3.61 4.57
CA GLU A 106 14.41 2.74 4.97
C GLU A 106 15.66 3.55 5.31
N GLU A 107 16.06 4.48 4.46
CA GLU A 107 17.20 5.38 4.71
C GLU A 107 17.03 6.15 6.02
N HIS A 108 15.85 6.71 6.25
CA HIS A 108 15.52 7.43 7.48
C HIS A 108 15.62 6.56 8.73
N PHE A 109 15.07 5.32 8.68
CA PHE A 109 15.19 4.39 9.80
C PHE A 109 16.62 3.90 10.02
N GLN A 110 17.41 3.75 8.96
CA GLN A 110 18.81 3.42 9.10
C GLN A 110 19.62 4.53 9.77
N GLU A 111 19.33 5.81 9.47
CA GLU A 111 19.94 6.94 10.15
C GLU A 111 19.59 6.96 11.64
N ILE A 112 18.31 6.75 11.98
CA ILE A 112 17.86 6.64 13.37
C ILE A 112 18.58 5.48 14.08
N ALA A 113 18.65 4.31 13.43
CA ALA A 113 19.28 3.13 13.99
C ALA A 113 20.78 3.29 14.27
N LYS A 114 21.46 4.13 13.48
CA LYS A 114 22.88 4.46 13.70
C LYS A 114 23.08 5.50 14.80
N GLY A 115 22.10 6.39 14.98
CA GLY A 115 22.24 7.56 15.84
C GLY A 115 21.54 7.48 17.19
N CYS A 116 20.70 6.47 17.42
CA CYS A 116 19.88 6.33 18.63
C CYS A 116 19.97 4.95 19.25
N ASP A 117 19.82 4.87 20.57
CA ASP A 117 19.81 3.62 21.34
C ASP A 117 18.44 2.93 21.28
N ALA A 118 17.38 3.70 21.13
CA ALA A 118 16.00 3.22 21.00
C ALA A 118 15.15 4.19 20.19
N PHE A 119 13.99 3.72 19.75
CA PHE A 119 13.02 4.61 19.11
C PHE A 119 11.58 4.26 19.51
N VAL A 120 10.71 5.24 19.44
CA VAL A 120 9.27 5.10 19.53
C VAL A 120 8.69 5.58 18.20
N TYR A 121 7.90 4.73 17.55
CA TYR A 121 7.21 5.09 16.34
C TYR A 121 5.70 5.16 16.58
N ALA A 122 5.12 6.33 16.37
CA ALA A 122 3.69 6.54 16.51
C ALA A 122 3.05 6.72 15.13
N MET A 123 2.09 5.85 14.85
CA MET A 123 1.23 5.93 13.67
C MET A 123 -0.17 6.29 14.11
N GLY A 124 -0.69 7.41 13.60
CA GLY A 124 -2.12 7.69 13.66
C GLY A 124 -2.84 7.10 12.45
N ASP A 125 -4.10 6.79 12.59
CA ASP A 125 -4.99 6.36 11.50
C ASP A 125 -5.71 7.54 10.85
#